data_5600ac7627091d4bdc7caa6f7cee7534
#
_entry.id   5600ac7627091d4bdc7caa6f7cee7534
#
_cell.length_a   1.000
_cell.length_b   1.000
_cell.length_c   1.000
_cell.angle_alpha   90.00
_cell.angle_beta   90.00
_cell.angle_gamma   90.00
#
_symmetry.space_group_name_H-M   'P 1'
#
loop_
_entity.id
_entity.type
_entity.pdbx_description
1 polymer ?
#
loop_
_entity_poly.entity_id
_entity_poly.type
_entity_poly.pdbx_seq_one_letter_code
_entity_poly.pdbx_strand_id
1 'polypeptide(L)'
;MSLQAQVVAIFNTSEDTTDLLRIVFENAGFVVVTAFTNLLRDGKVDLEAFMRQHQPEVIVYDIAVPYEQNWRLFEHIRAAPACEGVSFVLTTTNVKHVRQLAGDLEVHEIVGKPYDLDEILGALRQARAQRLRP
;
A
#
# COMPACT_ATOMS: atom_id res chain seq x y z
N MET A 1 -5.09 22.26 18.51
CA MET A 1 -5.44 21.08 17.68
C MET A 1 -4.16 20.40 17.26
N SER A 2 -3.99 19.18 17.69
CA SER A 2 -2.81 18.45 17.29
C SER A 2 -2.98 17.92 15.87
N LEU A 3 -2.00 18.20 15.03
CA LEU A 3 -1.94 17.64 13.70
C LEU A 3 -1.27 16.28 13.80
N GLN A 4 -2.06 15.22 13.72
CA GLN A 4 -1.49 13.89 13.68
C GLN A 4 -0.73 13.72 12.37
N ALA A 5 0.45 13.12 12.44
CA ALA A 5 1.21 12.80 11.26
C ALA A 5 0.42 11.81 10.41
N GLN A 6 0.38 12.08 9.10
CA GLN A 6 -0.27 11.20 8.13
C GLN A 6 0.76 10.19 7.68
N VAL A 7 0.66 8.97 8.20
CA VAL A 7 1.64 7.92 7.96
C VAL A 7 1.16 7.03 6.81
N VAL A 8 2.03 6.85 5.83
CA VAL A 8 1.81 5.99 4.67
C VAL A 8 2.90 4.94 4.65
N ALA A 9 2.53 3.68 4.46
CA ALA A 9 3.50 2.62 4.24
C ALA A 9 3.59 2.29 2.75
N ILE A 10 4.78 1.98 2.29
CA ILE A 10 5.02 1.51 0.93
C ILE A 10 5.53 0.06 1.03
N PHE A 11 4.76 -0.88 0.50
CA PHE A 11 5.12 -2.30 0.43
C PHE A 11 5.40 -2.64 -1.03
N ASN A 12 6.68 -2.86 -1.34
CA ASN A 12 7.12 -3.04 -2.72
C ASN A 12 8.36 -3.95 -2.73
N THR A 13 8.69 -4.51 -3.88
CA THR A 13 9.92 -5.29 -4.06
C THR A 13 11.06 -4.46 -4.64
N SER A 14 10.74 -3.31 -5.27
CA SER A 14 11.72 -2.46 -5.95
C SER A 14 12.21 -1.35 -5.03
N GLU A 15 13.49 -1.31 -4.78
CA GLU A 15 14.12 -0.25 -3.99
C GLU A 15 13.98 1.12 -4.68
N ASP A 16 14.23 1.15 -6.01
CA ASP A 16 14.18 2.40 -6.77
C ASP A 16 12.76 3.00 -6.76
N THR A 17 11.74 2.17 -6.97
CA THR A 17 10.35 2.63 -6.94
C THR A 17 9.98 3.10 -5.54
N THR A 18 10.40 2.37 -4.52
CA THR A 18 10.13 2.74 -3.13
C THR A 18 10.75 4.09 -2.80
N ASP A 19 12.01 4.32 -3.20
CA ASP A 19 12.69 5.58 -2.95
C ASP A 19 12.01 6.75 -3.66
N LEU A 20 11.61 6.55 -4.92
CA LEU A 20 10.90 7.58 -5.69
C LEU A 20 9.58 7.95 -5.01
N LEU A 21 8.78 6.96 -4.67
CA LEU A 21 7.48 7.22 -4.01
C LEU A 21 7.66 7.86 -2.65
N ARG A 22 8.68 7.46 -1.90
CA ARG A 22 9.00 8.10 -0.62
C ARG A 22 9.20 9.60 -0.80
N ILE A 23 10.04 10.00 -1.76
CA ILE A 23 10.32 11.41 -2.02
C ILE A 23 9.03 12.15 -2.38
N VAL A 24 8.22 11.58 -3.28
CA VAL A 24 6.98 12.20 -3.72
C VAL A 24 6.01 12.38 -2.55
N PHE A 25 5.83 11.36 -1.74
CA PHE A 25 4.88 11.41 -0.62
C PHE A 25 5.38 12.31 0.50
N GLU A 26 6.67 12.28 0.81
CA GLU A 26 7.24 13.17 1.83
C GLU A 26 7.12 14.64 1.41
N ASN A 27 7.35 14.94 0.14
CA ASN A 27 7.17 16.29 -0.39
C ASN A 27 5.71 16.75 -0.32
N ALA A 28 4.77 15.82 -0.31
CA ALA A 28 3.34 16.12 -0.17
C ALA A 28 2.89 16.21 1.29
N GLY A 29 3.80 16.04 2.25
CA GLY A 29 3.52 16.20 3.67
C GLY A 29 3.24 14.92 4.44
N PHE A 30 3.45 13.75 3.82
CA PHE A 30 3.23 12.48 4.51
C PHE A 30 4.49 12.01 5.22
N VAL A 31 4.30 11.26 6.30
CA VAL A 31 5.37 10.48 6.92
C VAL A 31 5.37 9.11 6.25
N VAL A 32 6.51 8.69 5.71
CA VAL A 32 6.60 7.48 4.90
C VAL A 32 7.43 6.42 5.62
N VAL A 33 6.87 5.23 5.73
CA VAL A 33 7.58 4.04 6.20
C VAL A 33 7.53 2.98 5.10
N THR A 34 8.53 2.14 5.03
CA THR A 34 8.66 1.19 3.92
C THR A 34 8.97 -0.22 4.41
N ALA A 35 8.49 -1.21 3.66
CA ALA A 35 8.87 -2.59 3.87
C ALA A 35 8.92 -3.29 2.52
N PHE A 36 9.88 -4.18 2.34
CA PHE A 36 9.97 -4.99 1.14
C PHE A 36 9.08 -6.22 1.27
N THR A 37 8.22 -6.44 0.27
CA THR A 37 7.23 -7.52 0.32
C THR A 37 7.87 -8.90 0.40
N ASN A 38 9.03 -9.10 -0.22
CA ASN A 38 9.75 -10.38 -0.12
C ASN A 38 10.21 -10.65 1.31
N LEU A 39 10.58 -9.63 2.07
CA LEU A 39 10.98 -9.79 3.47
C LEU A 39 9.77 -10.08 4.37
N LEU A 40 8.62 -9.50 4.07
CA LEU A 40 7.37 -9.81 4.76
C LEU A 40 6.95 -11.26 4.48
N ARG A 41 7.04 -11.69 3.22
CA ARG A 41 6.72 -13.07 2.83
C ARG A 41 7.61 -14.08 3.56
N ASP A 42 8.89 -13.78 3.67
CA ASP A 42 9.87 -14.70 4.26
C ASP A 42 9.93 -14.60 5.78
N GLY A 43 9.13 -13.75 6.40
CA GLY A 43 9.10 -13.58 7.84
C GLY A 43 10.27 -12.82 8.42
N LYS A 44 11.11 -12.20 7.58
CA LYS A 44 12.27 -11.42 8.04
C LYS A 44 11.85 -10.06 8.55
N VAL A 45 10.70 -9.55 8.10
CA VAL A 45 10.04 -8.39 8.67
C VAL A 45 8.73 -8.88 9.26
N ASP A 46 8.53 -8.62 10.54
CA ASP A 46 7.30 -9.01 11.25
C ASP A 46 6.22 -7.95 10.97
N LEU A 47 5.17 -8.34 10.25
CA LEU A 47 4.08 -7.45 9.88
C LEU A 47 3.41 -6.83 11.10
N GLU A 48 3.11 -7.65 12.12
CA GLU A 48 2.43 -7.16 13.33
C GLU A 48 3.27 -6.09 14.03
N ALA A 49 4.56 -6.36 14.21
CA ALA A 49 5.48 -5.41 14.84
C ALA A 49 5.58 -4.11 14.03
N PHE A 50 5.66 -4.24 12.70
CA PHE A 50 5.73 -3.09 11.80
C PHE A 50 4.48 -2.21 11.93
N MET A 51 3.30 -2.82 11.89
CA MET A 51 2.05 -2.10 11.99
C MET A 51 1.86 -1.45 13.36
N ARG A 52 2.25 -2.15 14.41
CA ARG A 52 2.17 -1.62 15.77
C ARG A 52 3.09 -0.42 15.97
N GLN A 53 4.31 -0.52 15.43
CA GLN A 53 5.31 0.55 15.57
C GLN A 53 4.93 1.79 14.76
N HIS A 54 4.47 1.63 13.53
CA HIS A 54 4.30 2.74 12.59
C HIS A 54 2.87 3.21 12.43
N GLN A 55 1.89 2.35 12.61
CA GLN A 55 0.46 2.64 12.52
C GLN A 55 0.08 3.43 11.25
N PRO A 56 0.44 2.93 10.06
CA PRO A 56 0.10 3.64 8.83
C PRO A 56 -1.41 3.62 8.59
N GLU A 57 -1.92 4.73 8.04
CA GLU A 57 -3.33 4.85 7.67
C GLU A 57 -3.62 4.18 6.33
N VAL A 58 -2.64 4.25 5.44
CA VAL A 58 -2.74 3.71 4.08
C VAL A 58 -1.48 2.92 3.77
N ILE A 59 -1.65 1.80 3.09
CA ILE A 59 -0.53 1.01 2.55
C ILE A 59 -0.62 1.03 1.03
N VAL A 60 0.43 1.54 0.38
CA VAL A 60 0.59 1.48 -1.07
C VAL A 60 1.32 0.17 -1.37
N TYR A 61 0.61 -0.78 -1.96
CA TYR A 61 1.06 -2.15 -2.12
C TYR A 61 1.21 -2.51 -3.59
N ASP A 62 2.38 -2.98 -3.98
CA ASP A 62 2.65 -3.33 -5.36
C ASP A 62 2.37 -4.82 -5.63
N ILE A 63 1.52 -5.09 -6.61
CA ILE A 63 1.23 -6.45 -7.08
C ILE A 63 2.03 -6.68 -8.36
N ALA A 64 3.20 -7.31 -8.20
CA ALA A 64 4.09 -7.63 -9.29
C ALA A 64 3.86 -9.05 -9.80
N VAL A 65 4.52 -9.42 -10.91
CA VAL A 65 4.53 -10.81 -11.39
C VAL A 65 5.33 -11.69 -10.43
N PRO A 66 4.93 -12.93 -10.20
CA PRO A 66 3.70 -13.59 -10.68
C PRO A 66 2.48 -13.10 -9.91
N TYR A 67 1.48 -12.63 -10.66
CA TYR A 67 0.34 -11.90 -10.07
C TYR A 67 -0.46 -12.72 -9.07
N GLU A 68 -0.75 -14.00 -9.37
CA GLU A 68 -1.55 -14.85 -8.48
C GLU A 68 -0.88 -15.07 -7.13
N GLN A 69 0.43 -15.35 -7.13
CA GLN A 69 1.16 -15.58 -5.89
C GLN A 69 1.25 -14.30 -5.05
N ASN A 70 1.52 -13.18 -5.71
CA ASN A 70 1.63 -11.89 -5.03
C ASN A 70 0.26 -11.41 -4.56
N TRP A 71 -0.82 -11.75 -5.27
CA TRP A 71 -2.17 -11.47 -4.81
C TRP A 71 -2.49 -12.24 -3.52
N ARG A 72 -2.10 -13.52 -3.46
CA ARG A 72 -2.33 -14.33 -2.24
C ARG A 72 -1.59 -13.75 -1.03
N LEU A 73 -0.36 -13.27 -1.25
CA LEU A 73 0.38 -12.60 -0.19
C LEU A 73 -0.35 -11.34 0.27
N PHE A 74 -0.83 -10.54 -0.67
CA PHE A 74 -1.61 -9.35 -0.36
C PHE A 74 -2.87 -9.70 0.44
N GLU A 75 -3.62 -10.72 0.03
CA GLU A 75 -4.80 -11.15 0.76
C GLU A 75 -4.47 -11.57 2.19
N HIS A 76 -3.36 -12.26 2.37
CA HIS A 76 -2.90 -12.67 3.69
C HIS A 76 -2.57 -11.46 4.57
N ILE A 77 -1.86 -10.50 4.00
CA ILE A 77 -1.48 -9.28 4.72
C ILE A 77 -2.73 -8.46 5.06
N ARG A 78 -3.62 -8.26 4.08
CA ARG A 78 -4.84 -7.47 4.28
C ARG A 78 -5.74 -8.07 5.35
N ALA A 79 -5.83 -9.39 5.42
CA ALA A 79 -6.67 -10.09 6.38
C ALA A 79 -6.07 -10.14 7.78
N ALA A 80 -4.82 -9.78 7.95
CA ALA A 80 -4.17 -9.81 9.26
C ALA A 80 -4.84 -8.82 10.21
N PRO A 81 -5.06 -9.20 11.49
CA PRO A 81 -5.69 -8.29 12.45
C PRO A 81 -4.95 -6.96 12.60
N ALA A 82 -3.62 -6.96 12.42
CA ALA A 82 -2.81 -5.75 12.51
C ALA A 82 -3.14 -4.73 11.40
N CYS A 83 -3.77 -5.16 10.31
CA CYS A 83 -4.15 -4.30 9.19
C CYS A 83 -5.64 -3.91 9.22
N GLU A 84 -6.34 -4.21 10.27
CA GLU A 84 -7.76 -3.83 10.39
C GLU A 84 -7.90 -2.32 10.34
N GLY A 85 -8.82 -1.83 9.50
CA GLY A 85 -9.07 -0.40 9.35
C GLY A 85 -8.08 0.34 8.47
N VAL A 86 -7.07 -0.34 7.92
CA VAL A 86 -6.09 0.27 7.03
C VAL A 86 -6.63 0.25 5.60
N SER A 87 -6.47 1.37 4.89
CA SER A 87 -6.82 1.46 3.47
C SER A 87 -5.64 1.04 2.61
N PHE A 88 -5.94 0.49 1.43
CA PHE A 88 -4.90 0.03 0.51
C PHE A 88 -5.02 0.73 -0.84
N VAL A 89 -3.87 1.11 -1.40
CA VAL A 89 -3.74 1.51 -2.80
C VAL A 89 -2.89 0.44 -3.47
N LEU A 90 -3.42 -0.22 -4.49
CA LEU A 90 -2.67 -1.24 -5.21
C LEU A 90 -2.06 -0.65 -6.46
N THR A 91 -0.78 -0.94 -6.71
CA THR A 91 -0.11 -0.59 -7.95
C THR A 91 0.24 -1.88 -8.70
N THR A 92 0.13 -1.85 -10.02
CA THR A 92 0.42 -3.04 -10.82
C THR A 92 0.65 -2.66 -12.29
N THR A 93 1.38 -3.50 -13.01
CA THR A 93 1.52 -3.37 -14.47
C THR A 93 0.34 -3.95 -15.23
N ASN A 94 -0.57 -4.68 -14.56
CA ASN A 94 -1.71 -5.31 -15.22
C ASN A 94 -2.97 -5.15 -14.39
N VAL A 95 -3.61 -3.98 -14.53
CA VAL A 95 -4.82 -3.63 -13.78
C VAL A 95 -5.94 -4.63 -14.04
N LYS A 96 -6.12 -5.03 -15.30
CA LYS A 96 -7.19 -5.95 -15.67
C LYS A 96 -7.06 -7.29 -14.94
N HIS A 97 -5.85 -7.86 -14.92
CA HIS A 97 -5.60 -9.13 -14.26
C HIS A 97 -5.84 -9.01 -12.74
N VAL A 98 -5.32 -7.94 -12.13
CA VAL A 98 -5.50 -7.74 -10.69
C VAL A 98 -6.98 -7.56 -10.34
N ARG A 99 -7.74 -6.83 -11.16
CA ARG A 99 -9.19 -6.70 -10.95
C ARG A 99 -9.91 -8.05 -11.05
N GLN A 100 -9.49 -8.91 -11.94
CA GLN A 100 -10.05 -10.26 -12.05
C GLN A 100 -9.75 -11.09 -10.80
N LEU A 101 -8.54 -10.99 -10.27
CA LEU A 101 -8.17 -11.68 -9.02
C LEU A 101 -8.93 -11.13 -7.82
N ALA A 102 -9.15 -9.82 -7.80
CA ALA A 102 -9.87 -9.16 -6.71
C ALA A 102 -11.34 -9.55 -6.67
N GLY A 103 -11.95 -9.80 -7.83
CA GLY A 103 -13.37 -10.15 -7.90
C GLY A 103 -14.24 -9.09 -7.25
N ASP A 104 -15.02 -9.50 -6.25
CA ASP A 104 -15.91 -8.60 -5.50
C ASP A 104 -15.23 -7.94 -4.31
N LEU A 105 -13.92 -8.18 -4.12
CA LEU A 105 -13.20 -7.61 -3.01
C LEU A 105 -13.10 -6.09 -3.16
N GLU A 106 -13.49 -5.36 -2.14
CA GLU A 106 -13.32 -3.92 -2.12
C GLU A 106 -11.85 -3.60 -1.85
N VAL A 107 -11.19 -3.04 -2.86
CA VAL A 107 -9.90 -2.38 -2.72
C VAL A 107 -10.12 -0.90 -3.00
N HIS A 108 -9.44 -0.04 -2.28
CA HIS A 108 -9.73 1.39 -2.36
C HIS A 108 -9.35 1.97 -3.71
N GLU A 109 -8.17 1.61 -4.21
CA GLU A 109 -7.71 2.10 -5.51
C GLU A 109 -6.78 1.09 -6.14
N ILE A 110 -6.88 0.95 -7.47
CA ILE A 110 -5.92 0.18 -8.26
C ILE A 110 -5.34 1.12 -9.30
N VAL A 111 -4.03 1.34 -9.24
CA VAL A 111 -3.31 2.27 -10.12
C VAL A 111 -2.39 1.48 -11.04
N GLY A 112 -2.57 1.66 -12.34
CA GLY A 112 -1.77 0.97 -13.35
C GLY A 112 -0.44 1.64 -13.61
N LYS A 113 0.60 0.85 -13.81
CA LYS A 113 1.93 1.35 -14.19
C LYS A 113 2.04 1.34 -15.72
N PRO A 114 2.69 2.32 -16.35
CA PRO A 114 3.23 3.53 -15.71
C PRO A 114 2.12 4.49 -15.27
N TYR A 115 2.35 5.22 -14.19
CA TYR A 115 1.40 6.20 -13.69
C TYR A 115 2.09 7.56 -13.50
N ASP A 116 1.30 8.64 -13.56
CA ASP A 116 1.77 9.97 -13.20
C ASP A 116 1.86 10.11 -11.70
N LEU A 117 2.77 10.95 -11.22
CA LEU A 117 2.91 11.21 -9.79
C LEU A 117 1.64 11.82 -9.19
N ASP A 118 0.93 12.66 -9.95
CA ASP A 118 -0.35 13.23 -9.50
C ASP A 118 -1.42 12.15 -9.36
N GLU A 119 -1.39 11.12 -10.22
CA GLU A 119 -2.35 10.01 -10.17
C GLU A 119 -2.17 9.21 -8.89
N ILE A 120 -0.92 8.84 -8.54
CA ILE A 120 -0.68 8.05 -7.33
C ILE A 120 -0.96 8.88 -6.06
N LEU A 121 -0.66 10.18 -6.08
CA LEU A 121 -1.00 11.06 -4.96
C LEU A 121 -2.51 11.20 -4.80
N GLY A 122 -3.23 11.31 -5.91
CA GLY A 122 -4.70 11.36 -5.89
C GLY A 122 -5.31 10.09 -5.29
N ALA A 123 -4.79 8.94 -5.71
CA ALA A 123 -5.25 7.64 -5.18
C ALA A 123 -4.98 7.55 -3.67
N LEU A 124 -3.81 7.99 -3.23
CA LEU A 124 -3.45 7.99 -1.82
C LEU A 124 -4.40 8.86 -0.99
N ARG A 125 -4.68 10.07 -1.47
CA ARG A 125 -5.58 11.00 -0.77
C ARG A 125 -7.01 10.47 -0.74
N GLN A 126 -7.45 9.83 -1.82
CA GLN A 126 -8.77 9.22 -1.90
C GLN A 126 -8.91 8.06 -0.92
N ALA A 127 -7.93 7.19 -0.84
CA ALA A 127 -7.93 6.07 0.08
C ALA A 127 -7.96 6.56 1.53
N ARG A 128 -7.18 7.59 1.84
CA ARG A 128 -7.17 8.18 3.17
C ARG A 128 -8.50 8.81 3.54
N ALA A 129 -9.12 9.51 2.61
CA ALA A 129 -10.44 10.13 2.82
C ALA A 129 -11.52 9.08 3.09
N GLN A 130 -11.48 7.96 2.38
CA GLN A 130 -12.43 6.86 2.60
C GLN A 130 -12.24 6.23 3.98
N ARG A 131 -11.01 6.09 4.44
CA ARG A 131 -10.71 5.56 5.76
C ARG A 131 -11.28 6.42 6.88
N LEU A 132 -11.34 7.73 6.68
CA LEU A 132 -11.83 8.68 7.70
C LEU A 132 -13.36 8.78 7.76
N ARG A 133 -14.09 8.15 6.83
CA ARG A 133 -15.54 8.14 6.86
C ARG A 133 -16.03 7.21 7.97
N PRO A 134 -17.05 7.65 8.71
CA PRO A 134 -17.67 6.80 9.73
C PRO A 134 -18.37 5.59 9.13
#